data_55187e489e0898bc519bf549b01dde1f
#
_entry.id   55187e489e0898bc519bf549b01dde1f
#
_cell.length_a   1.000
_cell.length_b   1.000
_cell.length_c   1.000
_cell.angle_alpha   90.00
_cell.angle_beta   90.00
_cell.angle_gamma   90.00
#
_symmetry.space_group_name_H-M   'P 1'
#
loop_
_entity.id
_entity.type
_entity.pdbx_description
1 polymer ?
#
loop_
_entity_poly.entity_id
_entity_poly.type
_entity_poly.pdbx_seq_one_letter_code
_entity_poly.pdbx_strand_id
1 'polypeptide(L)'
;MLNIDIPGRGTCSLRHIVLDYNGTIGFDGHLLPGVKERLNLLAEVLEVHIITADTFGLCRTACQGIKAKINILSDSPGGPQKERFVQALGPESVVAVGNGNNDALMLKRAAIGVAVLGPEGASALALQACDVV
;
A
#
# COMPACT_ATOMS: atom_id res chain seq x y z
N MET A 1 3.14 -10.76 -12.97
CA MET A 1 2.30 -9.68 -13.50
C MET A 1 0.83 -10.06 -13.41
N LEU A 2 0.01 -9.16 -12.98
CA LEU A 2 -1.43 -9.37 -12.82
C LEU A 2 -2.18 -8.43 -13.74
N ASN A 3 -3.00 -8.99 -14.63
CA ASN A 3 -3.87 -8.21 -15.51
C ASN A 3 -5.27 -8.17 -14.92
N ILE A 4 -5.79 -6.97 -14.72
CA ILE A 4 -7.14 -6.76 -14.20
C ILE A 4 -7.91 -5.91 -15.21
N ASP A 5 -9.08 -6.41 -15.60
CA ASP A 5 -10.00 -5.66 -16.46
C ASP A 5 -11.09 -5.03 -15.57
N ILE A 6 -11.11 -3.71 -15.54
CA ILE A 6 -12.03 -2.96 -14.69
C ILE A 6 -13.11 -2.33 -15.58
N PRO A 7 -14.38 -2.75 -15.42
CA PRO A 7 -15.48 -2.16 -16.20
C PRO A 7 -15.50 -0.64 -16.10
N GLY A 8 -15.55 0.02 -17.25
CA GLY A 8 -15.55 1.49 -17.32
C GLY A 8 -14.17 2.13 -17.20
N ARG A 9 -13.11 1.37 -16.93
CA ARG A 9 -11.75 1.90 -16.77
C ARG A 9 -10.74 1.26 -17.73
N GLY A 10 -10.96 0.01 -18.12
CA GLY A 10 -10.05 -0.74 -18.99
C GLY A 10 -9.13 -1.67 -18.24
N THR A 11 -8.13 -2.20 -18.95
CA THR A 11 -7.22 -3.20 -18.41
C THR A 11 -5.99 -2.54 -17.75
N CYS A 12 -5.69 -2.97 -16.54
CA CYS A 12 -4.46 -2.60 -15.83
C CYS A 12 -3.52 -3.80 -15.77
N SER A 13 -2.26 -3.60 -16.13
CA SER A 13 -1.21 -4.62 -16.00
C SER A 13 -0.32 -4.27 -14.82
N LEU A 14 -0.52 -4.96 -13.72
CA LEU A 14 0.11 -4.64 -12.44
C LEU A 14 1.31 -5.54 -12.19
N ARG A 15 2.37 -4.96 -11.65
CA ARG A 15 3.60 -5.65 -11.24
C ARG A 15 3.90 -5.49 -9.76
N HIS A 16 3.40 -4.41 -9.15
CA HIS A 16 3.73 -4.04 -7.78
C HIS A 16 2.49 -3.72 -6.98
N ILE A 17 2.49 -4.11 -5.71
CA ILE A 17 1.56 -3.58 -4.71
C ILE A 17 2.37 -2.86 -3.63
N VAL A 18 1.97 -1.64 -3.33
CA VAL A 18 2.61 -0.79 -2.32
C VAL A 18 1.60 -0.53 -1.22
N LEU A 19 1.94 -0.95 0.00
CA LEU A 19 1.02 -0.87 1.13
C LEU A 19 1.61 -0.03 2.26
N ASP A 20 0.80 0.89 2.78
CA ASP A 20 1.03 1.48 4.09
C ASP A 20 0.84 0.42 5.18
N TYR A 21 1.48 0.62 6.35
CA TYR A 21 1.37 -0.34 7.45
C TYR A 21 0.30 0.07 8.46
N ASN A 22 0.53 1.16 9.21
CA ASN A 22 -0.35 1.57 10.29
C ASN A 22 -1.73 2.00 9.79
N GLY A 23 -2.77 1.34 10.29
CA GLY A 23 -4.16 1.64 9.90
C GLY A 23 -4.59 1.02 8.57
N THR A 24 -3.67 0.37 7.85
CA THR A 24 -3.94 -0.28 6.56
C THR A 24 -3.90 -1.80 6.70
N ILE A 25 -2.73 -2.37 6.94
CA ILE A 25 -2.55 -3.81 7.17
C ILE A 25 -2.25 -4.14 8.62
N GLY A 26 -1.91 -3.13 9.42
CA GLY A 26 -1.62 -3.25 10.83
C GLY A 26 -2.48 -2.34 11.69
N PHE A 27 -2.69 -2.75 12.92
CA PHE A 27 -3.40 -1.96 13.92
C PHE A 27 -2.72 -2.18 15.27
N ASP A 28 -2.37 -1.07 15.94
CA ASP A 28 -1.69 -1.09 17.24
C ASP A 28 -0.43 -1.99 17.25
N GLY A 29 0.35 -1.90 16.17
CA GLY A 29 1.60 -2.66 16.02
C GLY A 29 1.44 -4.11 15.58
N HIS A 30 0.22 -4.60 15.39
CA HIS A 30 -0.08 -5.97 14.99
C HIS A 30 -0.69 -6.04 13.60
N LEU A 31 -0.35 -7.11 12.86
CA LEU A 31 -1.01 -7.39 11.59
C LEU A 31 -2.48 -7.73 11.81
N LEU A 32 -3.34 -7.22 10.94
CA LEU A 32 -4.74 -7.59 10.91
C LEU A 32 -4.90 -9.06 10.50
N PRO A 33 -5.91 -9.78 11.04
CA PRO A 33 -6.15 -11.19 10.70
C PRO A 33 -6.32 -11.39 9.18
N GLY A 34 -5.68 -12.43 8.65
CA GLY A 34 -5.78 -12.81 7.24
C GLY A 34 -4.88 -12.03 6.29
N VAL A 35 -4.20 -10.97 6.74
CA VAL A 35 -3.32 -10.15 5.89
C VAL A 35 -2.11 -10.95 5.42
N LYS A 36 -1.45 -11.66 6.32
CA LYS A 36 -0.25 -12.44 5.98
C LYS A 36 -0.50 -13.43 4.85
N GLU A 37 -1.56 -14.20 4.96
CA GLU A 37 -1.91 -15.21 3.97
C GLU A 37 -2.21 -14.58 2.62
N ARG A 38 -2.97 -13.48 2.60
CA ARG A 38 -3.34 -12.78 1.38
C ARG A 38 -2.14 -12.13 0.70
N LEU A 39 -1.25 -11.50 1.47
CA LEU A 39 -0.05 -10.90 0.90
C LEU A 39 0.90 -11.95 0.32
N ASN A 40 1.02 -13.11 0.96
CA ASN A 40 1.83 -14.21 0.42
C ASN A 40 1.23 -14.76 -0.89
N LEU A 41 -0.09 -14.82 -1.01
CA LEU A 41 -0.73 -15.18 -2.27
C LEU A 41 -0.46 -14.13 -3.35
N LEU A 42 -0.58 -12.85 -3.02
CA LEU A 42 -0.28 -11.78 -3.97
C LEU A 42 1.19 -11.78 -4.39
N ALA A 43 2.09 -12.17 -3.50
CA ALA A 43 3.52 -12.25 -3.81
C ALA A 43 3.87 -13.26 -4.89
N GLU A 44 2.95 -14.16 -5.25
CA GLU A 44 3.13 -15.08 -6.36
C GLU A 44 3.01 -14.38 -7.72
N VAL A 45 2.29 -13.26 -7.79
CA VAL A 45 2.02 -12.55 -9.04
C VAL A 45 2.44 -11.09 -9.02
N LEU A 46 2.65 -10.50 -7.85
CA LEU A 46 3.07 -9.10 -7.66
C LEU A 46 4.28 -9.04 -6.74
N GLU A 47 5.09 -8.00 -6.93
CA GLU A 47 6.13 -7.65 -5.98
C GLU A 47 5.48 -6.82 -4.85
N VAL A 48 5.57 -7.31 -3.62
CA VAL A 48 4.89 -6.70 -2.46
C VAL A 48 5.86 -5.76 -1.75
N HIS A 49 5.46 -4.51 -1.58
CA HIS A 49 6.24 -3.48 -0.88
C HIS A 49 5.41 -2.94 0.27
N ILE A 50 5.96 -2.95 1.47
CA ILE A 50 5.36 -2.33 2.65
C ILE A 50 6.18 -1.09 2.98
N ILE A 51 5.52 0.06 3.10
CA ILE A 51 6.16 1.35 3.37
C ILE A 51 5.67 1.85 4.72
N THR A 52 6.60 2.19 5.61
CA THR A 52 6.24 2.69 6.93
C THR A 52 7.31 3.64 7.46
N ALA A 53 6.90 4.57 8.31
CA ALA A 53 7.80 5.42 9.09
C ALA A 53 8.14 4.77 10.45
N ASP A 54 7.98 3.46 10.59
CA ASP A 54 8.17 2.73 11.84
C ASP A 54 9.61 2.84 12.37
N THR A 55 9.79 3.67 13.39
CA THR A 55 11.09 3.90 14.01
C THR A 55 11.45 2.85 15.06
N PHE A 56 10.51 1.99 15.46
CA PHE A 56 10.69 1.01 16.54
C PHE A 56 10.84 -0.43 16.05
N GLY A 57 10.81 -0.67 14.74
CA GLY A 57 10.96 -1.99 14.17
C GLY A 57 9.74 -2.91 14.31
N LEU A 58 8.61 -2.40 14.76
CA LEU A 58 7.39 -3.20 14.96
C LEU A 58 6.87 -3.79 13.65
N CYS A 59 6.95 -3.03 12.56
CA CYS A 59 6.54 -3.49 11.24
C CYS A 59 7.37 -4.69 10.77
N ARG A 60 8.70 -4.62 10.90
CA ARG A 60 9.58 -5.73 10.50
C ARG A 60 9.27 -7.00 11.27
N THR A 61 9.04 -6.88 12.58
CA THR A 61 8.70 -8.01 13.44
C THR A 61 7.34 -8.59 13.06
N ALA A 62 6.32 -7.74 12.90
CA ALA A 62 4.97 -8.16 12.56
C ALA A 62 4.89 -8.81 11.18
N CYS A 63 5.73 -8.36 10.24
CA CYS A 63 5.72 -8.84 8.85
C CYS A 63 6.67 -10.04 8.61
N GLN A 64 7.24 -10.62 9.65
CA GLN A 64 8.01 -11.85 9.49
C GLN A 64 7.16 -12.95 8.86
N GLY A 65 7.72 -13.63 7.87
CA GLY A 65 7.02 -14.68 7.13
C GLY A 65 6.16 -14.18 5.97
N ILE A 66 6.14 -12.87 5.71
CA ILE A 66 5.53 -12.30 4.50
C ILE A 66 6.62 -12.09 3.45
N LYS A 67 6.37 -12.54 2.22
CA LYS A 67 7.24 -12.28 1.08
C LYS A 67 7.05 -10.83 0.60
N ALA A 68 7.65 -9.90 1.33
CA ALA A 68 7.53 -8.47 1.03
C ALA A 68 8.86 -7.76 1.27
N LYS A 69 9.08 -6.69 0.53
CA LYS A 69 10.16 -5.74 0.78
C LYS A 69 9.63 -4.68 1.74
N ILE A 70 10.31 -4.49 2.87
CA ILE A 70 9.92 -3.50 3.86
C ILE A 70 10.80 -2.28 3.69
N ASN A 71 10.18 -1.13 3.49
CA ASN A 71 10.85 0.14 3.23
C ASN A 71 10.53 1.11 4.37
N ILE A 72 11.55 1.45 5.15
CA ILE A 72 11.41 2.42 6.24
C ILE A 72 11.67 3.81 5.67
N LEU A 73 10.69 4.70 5.85
CA LEU A 73 10.80 6.07 5.38
C LEU A 73 11.76 6.88 6.28
N SER A 74 12.40 7.90 5.69
CA SER A 74 13.22 8.84 6.42
C SER A 74 12.36 9.88 7.17
N ASP A 75 12.99 10.85 7.84
CA ASP A 75 12.33 11.92 8.61
C ASP A 75 11.61 12.96 7.74
N SER A 76 11.76 12.90 6.41
CA SER A 76 11.06 13.81 5.50
C SER A 76 9.56 13.53 5.48
N PRO A 77 8.71 14.47 5.01
CA PRO A 77 7.27 14.23 4.91
C PRO A 77 6.92 12.93 4.19
N GLY A 78 6.10 12.10 4.81
CA GLY A 78 5.79 10.75 4.32
C GLY A 78 5.03 10.74 3.00
N GLY A 79 4.10 11.67 2.79
CA GLY A 79 3.30 11.73 1.57
C GLY A 79 4.13 11.86 0.30
N PRO A 80 5.00 12.87 0.17
CA PRO A 80 5.90 12.99 -0.97
C PRO A 80 6.86 11.82 -1.13
N GLN A 81 7.36 11.23 -0.04
CA GLN A 81 8.22 10.04 -0.12
C GLN A 81 7.49 8.85 -0.70
N LYS A 82 6.27 8.59 -0.26
CA LYS A 82 5.44 7.49 -0.78
C LYS A 82 5.10 7.70 -2.25
N GLU A 83 4.80 8.92 -2.64
CA GLU A 83 4.56 9.26 -4.06
C GLU A 83 5.80 8.98 -4.91
N ARG A 84 6.98 9.42 -4.47
CA ARG A 84 8.24 9.17 -5.18
C ARG A 84 8.56 7.68 -5.28
N PHE A 85 8.22 6.92 -4.26
CA PHE A 85 8.41 5.47 -4.29
C PHE A 85 7.57 4.83 -5.40
N VAL A 86 6.30 5.18 -5.50
CA VAL A 86 5.41 4.72 -6.57
C VAL A 86 5.92 5.20 -7.94
N GLN A 87 6.36 6.44 -8.03
CA GLN A 87 6.92 7.00 -9.26
C GLN A 87 8.13 6.20 -9.74
N ALA A 88 9.01 5.81 -8.84
CA ALA A 88 10.22 5.05 -9.18
C ALA A 88 9.91 3.63 -9.66
N LEU A 89 8.83 3.03 -9.19
CA LEU A 89 8.38 1.69 -9.63
C LEU A 89 7.70 1.71 -11.00
N GLY A 90 7.23 2.86 -11.46
CA GLY A 90 6.38 2.98 -12.65
C GLY A 90 4.90 2.97 -12.27
N PRO A 91 4.29 4.16 -12.10
CA PRO A 91 2.93 4.29 -11.55
C PRO A 91 1.88 3.45 -12.27
N GLU A 92 2.02 3.28 -13.57
CA GLU A 92 1.07 2.52 -14.41
C GLU A 92 1.03 1.02 -14.09
N SER A 93 2.02 0.52 -13.35
CA SER A 93 2.10 -0.89 -12.97
C SER A 93 1.90 -1.12 -11.47
N VAL A 94 1.48 -0.09 -10.72
CA VAL A 94 1.38 -0.13 -9.27
C VAL A 94 -0.08 -0.06 -8.82
N VAL A 95 -0.44 -0.93 -7.86
CA VAL A 95 -1.59 -0.71 -6.99
C VAL A 95 -1.09 -0.23 -5.64
N ALA A 96 -1.60 0.90 -5.16
CA ALA A 96 -1.24 1.47 -3.87
C ALA A 96 -2.40 1.35 -2.88
N VAL A 97 -2.09 1.03 -1.63
CA VAL A 97 -3.08 0.77 -0.57
C VAL A 97 -2.73 1.59 0.67
N GLY A 98 -3.68 2.36 1.18
CA GLY A 98 -3.45 3.19 2.35
C GLY A 98 -4.74 3.75 2.94
N ASN A 99 -4.64 4.47 4.07
CA ASN A 99 -5.80 5.01 4.77
C ASN A 99 -5.66 6.46 5.23
N GLY A 100 -4.46 7.00 5.26
CA GLY A 100 -4.18 8.30 5.89
C GLY A 100 -3.92 9.43 4.91
N ASN A 101 -3.80 10.63 5.45
CA ASN A 101 -3.46 11.83 4.67
C ASN A 101 -2.13 11.68 3.93
N ASN A 102 -1.16 11.03 4.56
CA ASN A 102 0.16 10.80 3.96
C ASN A 102 0.16 9.73 2.87
N ASP A 103 -0.98 9.09 2.62
CA ASP A 103 -1.14 8.12 1.54
C ASP A 103 -1.80 8.72 0.28
N ALA A 104 -2.44 9.89 0.41
CA ALA A 104 -3.25 10.46 -0.66
C ALA A 104 -2.48 10.64 -1.97
N LEU A 105 -1.25 11.15 -1.91
CA LEU A 105 -0.44 11.38 -3.11
C LEU A 105 -0.11 10.08 -3.83
N MET A 106 0.30 9.03 -3.11
CA MET A 106 0.61 7.75 -3.74
C MET A 106 -0.65 7.06 -4.28
N LEU A 107 -1.77 7.17 -3.57
CA LEU A 107 -3.05 6.60 -4.03
C LEU A 107 -3.48 7.21 -5.35
N LYS A 108 -3.34 8.54 -5.47
CA LYS A 108 -3.68 9.24 -6.71
C LYS A 108 -2.72 8.92 -7.84
N ARG A 109 -1.43 8.72 -7.52
CA ARG A 109 -0.37 8.50 -8.51
C ARG A 109 -0.41 7.11 -9.12
N ALA A 110 -0.75 6.09 -8.34
CA ALA A 110 -0.76 4.69 -8.78
C ALA A 110 -1.81 4.42 -9.87
N ALA A 111 -1.63 3.35 -10.61
CA ALA A 111 -2.63 2.89 -11.57
C ALA A 111 -3.97 2.61 -10.89
N ILE A 112 -3.92 2.01 -9.69
CA ILE A 112 -5.10 1.81 -8.85
C ILE A 112 -4.74 2.23 -7.43
N GLY A 113 -5.49 3.19 -6.89
CA GLY A 113 -5.41 3.58 -5.49
C GLY A 113 -6.55 2.94 -4.69
N VAL A 114 -6.21 2.24 -3.62
CA VAL A 114 -7.17 1.59 -2.73
C VAL A 114 -7.11 2.24 -1.35
N ALA A 115 -8.21 2.79 -0.90
CA ALA A 115 -8.31 3.29 0.48
C ALA A 115 -8.89 2.19 1.37
N VAL A 116 -8.28 1.99 2.54
CA VAL A 116 -8.74 1.00 3.51
C VAL A 116 -9.54 1.69 4.61
N LEU A 117 -10.77 1.26 4.79
CA LEU A 117 -11.63 1.72 5.87
C LEU A 117 -11.64 0.65 6.97
N GLY A 118 -10.52 0.55 7.68
CA GLY A 118 -10.28 -0.43 8.74
C GLY A 118 -10.52 0.13 10.14
N PRO A 119 -9.90 -0.46 11.18
CA PRO A 119 -10.09 -0.03 12.57
C PRO A 119 -9.78 1.43 12.84
N GLU A 120 -8.84 2.03 12.10
CA GLU A 120 -8.51 3.45 12.24
C GLU A 120 -9.30 4.35 11.30
N GLY A 121 -10.17 3.79 10.46
CA GLY A 121 -10.88 4.55 9.44
C GLY A 121 -9.99 5.00 8.30
N ALA A 122 -10.45 5.95 7.50
CA ALA A 122 -9.70 6.53 6.41
C ALA A 122 -9.88 8.05 6.40
N SER A 123 -8.83 8.78 6.02
CA SER A 123 -8.90 10.23 5.92
C SER A 123 -9.74 10.65 4.70
N ALA A 124 -10.32 11.85 4.77
CA ALA A 124 -11.05 12.41 3.63
C ALA A 124 -10.17 12.54 2.39
N LEU A 125 -8.89 12.92 2.58
CA LEU A 125 -7.95 13.04 1.46
C LEU A 125 -7.67 11.68 0.81
N ALA A 126 -7.50 10.63 1.58
CA ALA A 126 -7.31 9.27 1.05
C ALA A 126 -8.54 8.82 0.27
N LEU A 127 -9.74 9.05 0.80
CA LEU A 127 -10.99 8.68 0.14
C LEU A 127 -11.18 9.45 -1.18
N GLN A 128 -10.77 10.71 -1.24
CA GLN A 128 -10.87 11.51 -2.46
C GLN A 128 -9.84 11.12 -3.52
N ALA A 129 -8.69 10.59 -3.09
CA ALA A 129 -7.59 10.24 -3.97
C ALA A 129 -7.67 8.82 -4.54
N CYS A 130 -8.40 7.94 -3.88
CA CYS A 130 -8.47 6.52 -4.26
C CYS A 130 -9.47 6.25 -5.40
N ASP A 131 -9.31 5.08 -5.99
CA ASP A 131 -10.23 4.54 -7.00
C ASP A 131 -11.20 3.53 -6.39
N VAL A 132 -10.77 2.86 -5.32
CA VAL A 132 -11.50 1.76 -4.66
C VAL A 132 -11.43 1.94 -3.15
N VAL A 133 -12.49 1.65 -2.46
CA VAL A 133 -12.54 1.63 -1.00
C VAL A 133 -12.79 0.21 -0.51
#